data_aad2919264ed6fa51efb380bf87b4c9b
#
_entry.id   aad2919264ed6fa51efb380bf87b4c9b
#
_cell.length_a   1.000
_cell.length_b   1.000
_cell.length_c   1.000
_cell.angle_alpha   90.00
_cell.angle_beta   90.00
_cell.angle_gamma   90.00
#
_symmetry.space_group_name_H-M   'P 1'
#
loop_
_entity.id
_entity.type
_entity.pdbx_description
1 polymer ?
#
loop_
_entity_poly.entity_id
_entity_poly.type
_entity_poly.pdbx_seq_one_letter_code
_entity_poly.pdbx_strand_id
1 'polypeptide(L)'
;MKLTRHFVLRLFGFLLTSLAAWYLGYFLAAHVPQNTVSIAALQEIGKKPVLRVITSSPNQPVMKLPRSQDSAFRCLSSAAAPAPRRQKCGLWAPCPPGNFVYRILSGGGKQRRPKICFEDEEFINEGNYEAESGIIIAIVNYKTGKLISTKFFEMWARDHSGEMMDFIRKAPEGTLLLMATQDDGSTRLKDGAKKLVEELGSKEIKNIKFRSSWVFIAAKGFTLPHNIQKEKINHSDQTKNRYKGWPAEIQIEGCIPRDLI
;
A
#
# COMPACT_ATOMS: atom_id res chain seq x y z
N MET A 1 1.02 35.47 -50.01
CA MET A 1 1.34 36.39 -48.90
C MET A 1 0.50 36.26 -47.62
N LYS A 2 -0.58 35.46 -47.56
CA LYS A 2 -1.36 35.29 -46.30
C LYS A 2 -0.75 34.26 -45.31
N LEU A 3 0.02 33.31 -45.80
CA LEU A 3 0.61 32.24 -44.97
C LEU A 3 1.74 32.72 -44.05
N THR A 4 2.52 33.68 -44.48
CA THR A 4 3.62 34.26 -43.69
C THR A 4 3.16 35.11 -42.52
N ARG A 5 2.00 35.78 -42.64
CA ARG A 5 1.46 36.63 -41.57
C ARG A 5 0.97 35.81 -40.36
N HIS A 6 0.35 34.66 -40.60
CA HIS A 6 -0.08 33.76 -39.54
C HIS A 6 1.11 33.05 -38.84
N PHE A 7 2.16 32.76 -39.60
CA PHE A 7 3.38 32.18 -39.04
C PHE A 7 4.11 33.18 -38.14
N VAL A 8 4.26 34.43 -38.59
CA VAL A 8 4.88 35.51 -37.80
C VAL A 8 4.10 35.81 -36.53
N LEU A 9 2.75 35.84 -36.59
CA LEU A 9 1.90 36.03 -35.41
C LEU A 9 2.05 34.91 -34.40
N ARG A 10 2.14 33.65 -34.84
CA ARG A 10 2.37 32.49 -33.94
C ARG A 10 3.76 32.55 -33.30
N LEU A 11 4.78 32.89 -34.08
CA LEU A 11 6.15 33.02 -33.55
C LEU A 11 6.24 34.13 -32.49
N PHE A 12 5.56 35.24 -32.72
CA PHE A 12 5.49 36.35 -31.77
C PHE A 12 4.73 35.95 -30.49
N GLY A 13 3.66 35.16 -30.62
CA GLY A 13 2.93 34.60 -29.48
C GLY A 13 3.81 33.69 -28.61
N PHE A 14 4.59 32.80 -29.22
CA PHE A 14 5.52 31.93 -28.50
C PHE A 14 6.65 32.69 -27.79
N LEU A 15 7.17 33.75 -28.42
CA LEU A 15 8.20 34.60 -27.80
C LEU A 15 7.64 35.35 -26.57
N LEU A 16 6.44 35.90 -26.69
CA LEU A 16 5.79 36.60 -25.57
C LEU A 16 5.48 35.68 -24.40
N THR A 17 4.97 34.47 -24.67
CA THR A 17 4.70 33.47 -23.60
C THR A 17 5.97 32.98 -22.93
N SER A 18 7.06 32.79 -23.71
CA SER A 18 8.35 32.38 -23.16
C SER A 18 8.96 33.48 -22.28
N LEU A 19 8.89 34.73 -22.69
CA LEU A 19 9.35 35.87 -21.90
C LEU A 19 8.52 36.06 -20.62
N ALA A 20 7.20 35.89 -20.71
CA ALA A 20 6.32 35.97 -19.52
C ALA A 20 6.63 34.86 -18.52
N ALA A 21 6.84 33.62 -18.97
CA ALA A 21 7.22 32.50 -18.12
C ALA A 21 8.59 32.73 -17.47
N TRP A 22 9.57 33.24 -18.21
CA TRP A 22 10.88 33.55 -17.65
C TRP A 22 10.81 34.68 -16.61
N TYR A 23 10.04 35.75 -16.89
CA TYR A 23 9.86 36.87 -15.95
C TYR A 23 9.13 36.42 -14.68
N LEU A 24 8.10 35.54 -14.79
CA LEU A 24 7.39 34.97 -13.66
C LEU A 24 8.31 34.09 -12.80
N GLY A 25 9.16 33.28 -13.42
CA GLY A 25 10.16 32.48 -12.73
C GLY A 25 11.18 33.34 -11.98
N TYR A 26 11.67 34.41 -12.61
CA TYR A 26 12.58 35.36 -11.97
C TYR A 26 11.90 36.08 -10.79
N PHE A 27 10.67 36.54 -10.97
CA PHE A 27 9.90 37.20 -9.91
C PHE A 27 9.66 36.28 -8.70
N LEU A 28 9.28 35.03 -8.94
CA LEU A 28 9.10 34.03 -7.88
C LEU A 28 10.42 33.75 -7.15
N ALA A 29 11.54 33.61 -7.89
CA ALA A 29 12.85 33.38 -7.29
C ALA A 29 13.33 34.57 -6.45
N ALA A 30 13.00 35.80 -6.82
CA ALA A 30 13.39 37.02 -6.12
C ALA A 30 12.53 37.30 -4.87
N HIS A 31 11.26 36.83 -4.84
CA HIS A 31 10.30 37.14 -3.76
C HIS A 31 10.00 35.97 -2.84
N VAL A 32 10.50 34.75 -3.10
CA VAL A 32 10.42 33.63 -2.16
C VAL A 32 11.48 33.85 -1.08
N PRO A 33 11.09 34.04 0.20
CA PRO A 33 12.08 34.22 1.27
C PRO A 33 12.99 33.01 1.34
N GLN A 34 14.29 33.26 1.34
CA GLN A 34 15.38 32.25 1.39
C GLN A 34 15.37 31.37 2.66
N ASN A 35 14.35 31.49 3.51
CA ASN A 35 14.21 30.70 4.75
C ASN A 35 13.56 29.33 4.54
N THR A 36 13.39 28.90 3.31
CA THR A 36 12.79 27.61 3.01
C THR A 36 13.88 26.58 2.70
N VAL A 37 14.14 25.75 3.71
CA VAL A 37 14.71 24.40 3.60
C VAL A 37 16.04 24.33 2.84
N SER A 38 17.15 24.51 3.55
CA SER A 38 18.46 24.16 3.02
C SER A 38 18.50 22.65 2.70
N ILE A 39 19.22 22.28 1.64
CA ILE A 39 19.44 20.85 1.26
C ILE A 39 20.01 20.05 2.44
N ALA A 40 20.72 20.69 3.36
CA ALA A 40 21.18 20.11 4.61
C ALA A 40 20.04 19.66 5.55
N ALA A 41 18.91 20.37 5.57
CA ALA A 41 17.74 19.98 6.37
C ALA A 41 17.01 18.76 5.79
N LEU A 42 17.09 18.54 4.47
CA LEU A 42 16.53 17.33 3.83
C LEU A 42 17.42 16.09 4.08
N GLN A 43 18.71 16.25 4.27
CA GLN A 43 19.61 15.15 4.63
C GLN A 43 19.50 14.72 6.10
N GLU A 44 18.98 15.57 6.98
CA GLU A 44 18.73 15.20 8.39
C GLU A 44 17.42 14.44 8.61
N ILE A 45 16.44 14.53 7.70
CA ILE A 45 15.17 13.77 7.81
C ILE A 45 15.39 12.26 7.74
N GLY A 46 16.52 11.79 7.21
CA GLY A 46 16.93 10.38 7.21
C GLY A 46 17.68 9.90 8.45
N LYS A 47 18.02 10.78 9.39
CA LYS A 47 18.80 10.44 10.58
C LYS A 47 17.96 10.61 11.84
N LYS A 48 17.43 9.50 12.35
CA LYS A 48 16.93 9.18 13.71
C LYS A 48 16.23 10.29 14.50
N PRO A 49 15.09 10.02 15.14
CA PRO A 49 14.44 10.93 16.08
C PRO A 49 15.32 11.10 17.31
N VAL A 50 15.80 12.31 17.57
CA VAL A 50 16.42 12.70 18.82
C VAL A 50 15.31 12.96 19.83
N LEU A 51 15.21 12.12 20.84
CA LEU A 51 14.37 12.34 22.00
C LEU A 51 14.89 13.58 22.73
N ARG A 52 14.25 14.73 22.57
CA ARG A 52 14.50 15.91 23.42
C ARG A 52 13.84 15.68 24.77
N VAL A 53 14.67 15.38 25.77
CA VAL A 53 14.27 15.51 27.17
C VAL A 53 14.13 17.01 27.46
N ILE A 54 12.92 17.46 27.70
CA ILE A 54 12.63 18.83 28.18
C ILE A 54 12.95 18.84 29.68
N THR A 55 14.10 19.34 30.08
CA THR A 55 14.35 19.75 31.46
C THR A 55 14.01 21.22 31.58
N SER A 56 12.85 21.54 32.12
CA SER A 56 12.53 22.85 32.64
C SER A 56 12.79 22.86 34.14
N SER A 57 13.71 23.67 34.64
CA SER A 57 13.50 24.59 35.74
C SER A 57 14.83 25.23 36.18
N PRO A 58 14.92 26.56 36.30
CA PRO A 58 16.03 27.24 36.92
C PRO A 58 15.69 27.43 38.40
N ASN A 59 16.52 26.88 39.29
CA ASN A 59 16.77 27.28 40.67
C ASN A 59 16.98 26.07 41.59
N GLN A 60 18.21 25.63 41.64
CA GLN A 60 18.76 25.05 42.88
C GLN A 60 20.27 25.30 43.00
N PRO A 61 20.81 25.50 44.21
CA PRO A 61 22.14 26.06 44.45
C PRO A 61 23.26 25.05 44.22
N VAL A 62 24.36 25.57 43.72
CA VAL A 62 25.60 24.87 43.44
C VAL A 62 26.21 24.33 44.75
N MET A 63 26.17 23.00 44.93
CA MET A 63 26.97 22.31 45.93
C MET A 63 28.34 21.96 45.32
N LYS A 64 29.41 22.52 45.86
CA LYS A 64 30.80 22.17 45.52
C LYS A 64 31.11 20.78 46.04
N LEU A 65 31.42 19.84 45.14
CA LEU A 65 32.02 18.55 45.49
C LEU A 65 33.56 18.62 45.46
N PRO A 66 34.23 17.90 46.34
CA PRO A 66 35.66 17.91 46.43
C PRO A 66 36.34 17.10 45.31
N ARG A 67 37.48 17.58 44.91
CA ARG A 67 38.40 17.03 43.92
C ARG A 67 39.07 15.78 44.49
N SER A 68 38.81 14.60 43.91
CA SER A 68 39.62 13.40 44.19
C SER A 68 39.69 12.56 42.91
N GLN A 69 40.87 12.52 42.40
CA GLN A 69 41.66 11.49 41.69
C GLN A 69 40.96 10.36 40.90
N ASP A 70 41.38 10.31 39.65
CA ASP A 70 41.64 9.14 38.82
C ASP A 70 40.78 7.87 39.02
N SER A 71 39.78 7.75 38.17
CA SER A 71 39.39 6.43 37.67
C SER A 71 38.91 6.54 36.22
N ALA A 72 39.62 5.84 35.36
CA ALA A 72 39.36 5.72 33.95
C ALA A 72 37.87 5.37 33.69
N PHE A 73 37.08 6.34 33.30
CA PHE A 73 35.76 6.07 32.70
C PHE A 73 36.02 5.32 31.40
N ARG A 74 36.02 3.99 31.47
CA ARG A 74 35.74 3.16 30.29
C ARG A 74 34.38 3.63 29.75
N CYS A 75 34.37 4.32 28.63
CA CYS A 75 33.20 4.43 27.76
C CYS A 75 32.75 3.00 27.44
N LEU A 76 31.79 2.50 28.20
CA LEU A 76 30.99 1.38 27.76
C LEU A 76 30.39 1.84 26.44
N SER A 77 30.92 1.32 25.34
CA SER A 77 30.33 1.47 24.03
C SER A 77 28.88 1.05 24.17
N SER A 78 27.97 2.04 24.11
CA SER A 78 26.55 1.79 24.04
C SER A 78 26.34 0.89 22.82
N ALA A 79 26.19 -0.41 23.05
CA ALA A 79 25.80 -1.33 22.00
C ALA A 79 24.50 -0.77 21.43
N ALA A 80 24.55 -0.31 20.18
CA ALA A 80 23.36 0.18 19.49
C ALA A 80 22.28 -0.89 19.62
N ALA A 81 21.11 -0.50 20.14
CA ALA A 81 19.97 -1.43 20.24
C ALA A 81 19.78 -2.09 18.87
N PRO A 82 19.64 -3.43 18.82
CA PRO A 82 19.46 -4.14 17.56
C PRO A 82 18.27 -3.54 16.83
N ALA A 83 18.44 -3.25 15.53
CA ALA A 83 17.36 -2.73 14.70
C ALA A 83 16.14 -3.65 14.83
N PRO A 84 14.93 -3.11 14.98
CA PRO A 84 13.73 -3.93 15.12
C PRO A 84 13.62 -4.86 13.92
N ARG A 85 13.51 -6.16 14.18
CA ARG A 85 13.35 -7.17 13.12
C ARG A 85 12.06 -6.87 12.36
N ARG A 86 12.17 -6.75 11.03
CA ARG A 86 11.01 -6.63 10.16
C ARG A 86 10.14 -7.88 10.34
N GLN A 87 8.86 -7.68 10.62
CA GLN A 87 7.89 -8.77 10.70
C GLN A 87 7.51 -9.25 9.28
N LYS A 88 7.16 -10.54 9.15
CA LYS A 88 6.67 -11.11 7.89
C LYS A 88 5.50 -10.29 7.35
N CYS A 89 5.45 -10.10 6.05
CA CYS A 89 4.46 -9.26 5.35
C CYS A 89 4.35 -7.82 5.89
N GLY A 90 5.32 -7.35 6.68
CA GLY A 90 5.31 -6.02 7.30
C GLY A 90 4.24 -5.83 8.37
N LEU A 91 3.79 -6.91 9.04
CA LEU A 91 2.87 -6.81 10.17
C LEU A 91 3.50 -6.04 11.35
N TRP A 92 2.67 -5.39 12.15
CA TRP A 92 3.10 -4.71 13.37
C TRP A 92 3.56 -5.67 14.47
N ALA A 93 2.87 -6.80 14.64
CA ALA A 93 3.19 -7.82 15.59
C ALA A 93 3.43 -9.15 14.89
N PRO A 94 4.35 -9.99 15.38
CA PRO A 94 4.56 -11.32 14.84
C PRO A 94 3.33 -12.20 15.08
N CYS A 95 3.04 -13.10 14.14
CA CYS A 95 2.07 -14.15 14.37
C CYS A 95 2.60 -15.16 15.42
N PRO A 96 1.71 -15.74 16.23
CA PRO A 96 2.07 -16.86 17.11
C PRO A 96 2.74 -18.00 16.33
N PRO A 97 3.66 -18.77 16.96
CA PRO A 97 4.20 -19.98 16.35
C PRO A 97 3.09 -20.90 15.84
N GLY A 98 3.31 -21.59 14.73
CA GLY A 98 2.32 -22.47 14.12
C GLY A 98 1.24 -21.76 13.30
N ASN A 99 1.41 -20.48 13.00
CA ASN A 99 0.50 -19.73 12.12
C ASN A 99 1.20 -19.29 10.83
N PHE A 100 0.43 -19.22 9.76
CA PHE A 100 0.78 -18.50 8.54
C PHE A 100 0.49 -17.01 8.70
N VAL A 101 1.32 -16.19 8.08
CA VAL A 101 1.12 -14.75 8.02
C VAL A 101 0.52 -14.36 6.67
N TYR A 102 -0.51 -13.53 6.66
CA TYR A 102 -1.05 -12.98 5.41
C TYR A 102 -1.29 -11.48 5.52
N ARG A 103 -1.19 -10.81 4.38
CA ARG A 103 -1.60 -9.42 4.18
C ARG A 103 -2.09 -9.24 2.76
N ILE A 104 -3.30 -8.71 2.61
CA ILE A 104 -3.93 -8.42 1.33
C ILE A 104 -4.26 -6.93 1.31
N LEU A 105 -3.70 -6.21 0.35
CA LEU A 105 -3.92 -4.79 0.11
C LEU A 105 -4.56 -4.62 -1.26
N SER A 106 -5.66 -3.87 -1.36
CA SER A 106 -6.25 -3.50 -2.65
C SER A 106 -5.40 -2.46 -3.37
N GLY A 107 -5.59 -2.33 -4.65
CA GLY A 107 -5.11 -1.17 -5.40
C GLY A 107 -5.72 0.13 -4.87
N GLY A 108 -5.07 1.25 -5.19
CA GLY A 108 -5.52 2.55 -4.75
C GLY A 108 -5.11 3.68 -5.66
N GLY A 109 -5.94 4.71 -5.74
CA GLY A 109 -5.74 5.79 -6.70
C GLY A 109 -5.69 5.27 -8.13
N LYS A 110 -5.01 6.00 -9.01
CA LYS A 110 -4.85 5.63 -10.42
C LYS A 110 -3.73 4.60 -10.66
N GLN A 111 -2.73 4.56 -9.79
CA GLN A 111 -1.45 3.89 -10.10
C GLN A 111 -1.02 2.83 -9.08
N ARG A 112 -1.59 2.84 -7.88
CA ARG A 112 -1.17 1.91 -6.83
C ARG A 112 -1.79 0.54 -7.04
N ARG A 113 -0.93 -0.43 -7.23
CA ARG A 113 -1.30 -1.82 -7.47
C ARG A 113 -1.68 -2.54 -6.17
N PRO A 114 -2.55 -3.56 -6.23
CA PRO A 114 -2.82 -4.42 -5.09
C PRO A 114 -1.54 -5.18 -4.70
N LYS A 115 -1.48 -5.61 -3.44
CA LYS A 115 -0.39 -6.45 -2.93
C LYS A 115 -0.98 -7.62 -2.17
N ILE A 116 -0.52 -8.81 -2.49
CA ILE A 116 -0.86 -10.02 -1.75
C ILE A 116 0.44 -10.60 -1.21
N CYS A 117 0.59 -10.62 0.10
CA CYS A 117 1.72 -11.22 0.79
C CYS A 117 1.24 -12.41 1.63
N PHE A 118 1.95 -13.53 1.53
CA PHE A 118 1.74 -14.72 2.34
C PHE A 118 3.09 -15.32 2.75
N GLU A 119 3.31 -15.53 4.05
CA GLU A 119 4.58 -16.04 4.61
C GLU A 119 5.83 -15.23 4.19
N ASP A 120 5.68 -13.92 4.04
CA ASP A 120 6.72 -12.96 3.59
C ASP A 120 7.06 -13.03 2.09
N GLU A 121 6.32 -13.81 1.30
CA GLU A 121 6.41 -13.86 -0.14
C GLU A 121 5.33 -12.96 -0.78
N GLU A 122 5.74 -12.01 -1.62
CA GLU A 122 4.80 -11.16 -2.37
C GLU A 122 4.47 -11.83 -3.71
N PHE A 123 3.18 -12.11 -3.94
CA PHE A 123 2.69 -12.82 -5.12
C PHE A 123 2.42 -11.94 -6.33
N ILE A 124 2.42 -10.62 -6.15
CA ILE A 124 2.18 -9.65 -7.19
C ILE A 124 3.40 -8.74 -7.25
N ASN A 125 4.28 -8.99 -8.23
CA ASN A 125 5.45 -8.16 -8.50
C ASN A 125 5.11 -7.12 -9.58
N GLU A 126 5.67 -5.93 -9.47
CA GLU A 126 5.47 -4.83 -10.42
C GLU A 126 5.83 -5.20 -11.88
N GLY A 127 6.72 -6.19 -12.08
CA GLY A 127 7.16 -6.63 -13.41
C GLY A 127 6.24 -7.59 -14.15
N ASN A 128 5.31 -8.27 -13.47
CA ASN A 128 4.49 -9.35 -14.05
C ASN A 128 3.01 -8.99 -14.22
N TYR A 129 2.66 -7.71 -14.11
CA TYR A 129 1.28 -7.31 -13.98
C TYR A 129 0.94 -6.14 -14.92
N GLU A 130 0.30 -6.46 -16.03
CA GLU A 130 -0.19 -5.48 -17.03
C GLU A 130 -1.62 -4.99 -16.76
N ALA A 131 -2.18 -5.35 -15.62
CA ALA A 131 -3.60 -5.19 -15.41
C ALA A 131 -4.02 -3.77 -15.11
N GLU A 132 -5.07 -3.35 -15.75
CA GLU A 132 -5.64 -2.01 -15.67
C GLU A 132 -6.74 -1.90 -14.61
N SER A 133 -7.78 -2.73 -14.67
CA SER A 133 -8.95 -2.65 -13.76
C SER A 133 -9.63 -3.99 -13.58
N GLY A 134 -9.77 -4.48 -12.35
CA GLY A 134 -10.41 -5.76 -12.12
C GLY A 134 -10.10 -6.42 -10.78
N ILE A 135 -10.05 -7.75 -10.78
CA ILE A 135 -9.83 -8.58 -9.60
C ILE A 135 -8.61 -9.48 -9.82
N ILE A 136 -7.70 -9.51 -8.88
CA ILE A 136 -6.62 -10.47 -8.83
C ILE A 136 -6.92 -11.55 -7.80
N ILE A 137 -6.58 -12.79 -8.13
CA ILE A 137 -6.75 -13.96 -7.26
C ILE A 137 -5.43 -14.71 -7.20
N ALA A 138 -4.93 -14.94 -5.98
CA ALA A 138 -3.81 -15.85 -5.70
C ALA A 138 -4.35 -17.12 -5.02
N ILE A 139 -3.93 -18.29 -5.49
CA ILE A 139 -4.24 -19.60 -4.92
C ILE A 139 -3.02 -20.11 -4.19
N VAL A 140 -3.16 -20.39 -2.90
CA VAL A 140 -2.09 -20.86 -2.02
C VAL A 140 -2.42 -22.25 -1.50
N ASN A 141 -1.46 -23.17 -1.59
CA ASN A 141 -1.58 -24.48 -0.95
C ASN A 141 -1.52 -24.31 0.58
N TYR A 142 -2.59 -24.69 1.26
CA TYR A 142 -2.66 -24.48 2.71
C TYR A 142 -1.65 -25.30 3.51
N LYS A 143 -1.35 -26.54 3.10
CA LYS A 143 -0.38 -27.39 3.83
C LYS A 143 1.05 -26.86 3.74
N THR A 144 1.43 -26.34 2.59
CA THR A 144 2.82 -25.91 2.34
C THR A 144 3.03 -24.41 2.50
N GLY A 145 1.96 -23.61 2.46
CA GLY A 145 2.02 -22.15 2.44
C GLY A 145 2.56 -21.58 1.12
N LYS A 146 2.68 -22.40 0.06
CA LYS A 146 3.27 -21.99 -1.22
C LYS A 146 2.21 -21.57 -2.23
N LEU A 147 2.55 -20.56 -3.03
CA LEU A 147 1.74 -20.14 -4.17
C LEU A 147 1.59 -21.29 -5.16
N ILE A 148 0.34 -21.55 -5.60
CA ILE A 148 0.03 -22.46 -6.72
C ILE A 148 -0.08 -21.66 -8.01
N SER A 149 -0.88 -20.61 -8.02
CA SER A 149 -1.03 -19.74 -9.17
C SER A 149 -1.62 -18.38 -8.80
N THR A 150 -1.37 -17.39 -9.66
CA THR A 150 -1.97 -16.05 -9.57
C THR A 150 -2.54 -15.70 -10.93
N LYS A 151 -3.76 -15.13 -10.94
CA LYS A 151 -4.36 -14.63 -12.18
C LYS A 151 -5.14 -13.35 -11.91
N PHE A 152 -5.05 -12.44 -12.87
CA PHE A 152 -5.83 -11.22 -12.92
C PHE A 152 -7.00 -11.38 -13.89
N PHE A 153 -8.13 -10.79 -13.52
CA PHE A 153 -9.37 -10.82 -14.30
C PHE A 153 -9.83 -9.37 -14.51
N GLU A 154 -9.71 -8.90 -15.73
CA GLU A 154 -10.17 -7.58 -16.12
C GLU A 154 -11.68 -7.50 -16.05
N MET A 155 -12.21 -6.46 -15.37
CA MET A 155 -13.65 -6.30 -15.13
C MET A 155 -14.18 -4.92 -15.57
N TRP A 156 -13.36 -4.13 -16.26
CA TRP A 156 -13.74 -2.82 -16.77
C TRP A 156 -14.04 -2.86 -18.27
N ALA A 157 -13.06 -3.07 -19.12
CA ALA A 157 -13.22 -3.09 -20.57
C ALA A 157 -13.75 -4.43 -21.08
N ARG A 158 -13.43 -5.54 -20.39
CA ARG A 158 -13.78 -6.91 -20.76
C ARG A 158 -14.52 -7.62 -19.64
N ASP A 159 -15.30 -8.63 -20.00
CA ASP A 159 -15.98 -9.52 -19.06
C ASP A 159 -15.19 -10.82 -18.93
N HIS A 160 -14.38 -10.92 -17.87
CA HIS A 160 -13.66 -12.15 -17.53
C HIS A 160 -14.33 -12.93 -16.39
N SER A 161 -15.64 -12.69 -16.12
CA SER A 161 -16.36 -13.39 -15.06
C SER A 161 -16.36 -14.91 -15.26
N GLY A 162 -16.53 -15.40 -16.50
CA GLY A 162 -16.47 -16.82 -16.80
C GLY A 162 -15.12 -17.43 -16.50
N GLU A 163 -14.03 -16.79 -16.95
CA GLU A 163 -12.67 -17.25 -16.69
C GLU A 163 -12.35 -17.21 -15.19
N MET A 164 -12.82 -16.20 -14.47
CA MET A 164 -12.65 -16.10 -13.02
C MET A 164 -13.35 -17.24 -12.30
N MET A 165 -14.59 -17.57 -12.68
CA MET A 165 -15.33 -18.71 -12.12
C MET A 165 -14.59 -20.03 -12.37
N ASP A 166 -14.09 -20.23 -13.58
CA ASP A 166 -13.35 -21.44 -13.94
C ASP A 166 -12.06 -21.55 -13.15
N PHE A 167 -11.35 -20.46 -12.95
CA PHE A 167 -10.12 -20.41 -12.15
C PHE A 167 -10.39 -20.78 -10.69
N ILE A 168 -11.46 -20.23 -10.09
CA ILE A 168 -11.89 -20.55 -8.73
C ILE A 168 -12.31 -22.01 -8.61
N ARG A 169 -13.10 -22.53 -9.57
CA ARG A 169 -13.56 -23.92 -9.54
C ARG A 169 -12.44 -24.93 -9.69
N LYS A 170 -11.44 -24.62 -10.51
CA LYS A 170 -10.24 -25.46 -10.72
C LYS A 170 -9.26 -25.44 -9.57
N ALA A 171 -9.36 -24.49 -8.64
CA ALA A 171 -8.51 -24.46 -7.45
C ALA A 171 -8.72 -25.77 -6.66
N PRO A 172 -7.66 -26.46 -6.26
CA PRO A 172 -7.77 -27.70 -5.47
C PRO A 172 -8.42 -27.46 -4.11
N GLU A 173 -9.04 -28.50 -3.55
CA GLU A 173 -9.41 -28.51 -2.13
C GLU A 173 -8.15 -28.39 -1.26
N GLY A 174 -8.28 -27.82 -0.06
CA GLY A 174 -7.13 -27.56 0.81
C GLY A 174 -6.32 -26.34 0.36
N THR A 175 -6.92 -25.39 -0.33
CA THR A 175 -6.27 -24.14 -0.75
C THR A 175 -6.91 -22.90 -0.14
N LEU A 176 -6.11 -21.86 -0.04
CA LEU A 176 -6.57 -20.51 0.26
C LEU A 176 -6.68 -19.72 -1.04
N LEU A 177 -7.73 -18.91 -1.18
CA LEU A 177 -7.92 -17.96 -2.25
C LEU A 177 -7.83 -16.54 -1.67
N LEU A 178 -6.81 -15.80 -2.09
CA LEU A 178 -6.57 -14.42 -1.67
C LEU A 178 -6.93 -13.50 -2.83
N MET A 179 -7.86 -12.58 -2.60
CA MET A 179 -8.44 -11.74 -3.65
C MET A 179 -8.31 -10.26 -3.32
N ALA A 180 -8.03 -9.45 -4.32
CA ALA A 180 -7.96 -8.00 -4.20
C ALA A 180 -8.41 -7.30 -5.49
N THR A 181 -9.03 -6.13 -5.36
CA THR A 181 -9.38 -5.28 -6.50
C THR A 181 -8.25 -4.33 -6.87
N GLN A 182 -8.18 -4.03 -8.16
CA GLN A 182 -7.44 -2.92 -8.76
C GLN A 182 -8.44 -2.04 -9.50
N ASP A 183 -8.45 -0.72 -9.24
CA ASP A 183 -9.37 0.26 -9.81
C ASP A 183 -10.83 -0.21 -9.76
N ASP A 184 -11.41 -0.68 -10.84
CA ASP A 184 -12.79 -1.17 -10.88
C ASP A 184 -12.88 -2.68 -11.08
N GLY A 185 -13.29 -3.38 -10.02
CA GLY A 185 -13.59 -4.81 -10.04
C GLY A 185 -15.06 -5.14 -10.28
N SER A 186 -15.93 -4.15 -10.59
CA SER A 186 -17.39 -4.34 -10.53
C SER A 186 -18.13 -4.26 -11.87
N THR A 187 -17.72 -3.36 -12.77
CA THR A 187 -18.54 -2.96 -13.93
C THR A 187 -18.94 -4.12 -14.83
N ARG A 188 -18.05 -5.08 -15.06
CA ARG A 188 -18.34 -6.28 -15.88
C ARG A 188 -18.51 -7.56 -15.07
N LEU A 189 -18.40 -7.48 -13.72
CA LEU A 189 -18.55 -8.64 -12.86
C LEU A 189 -19.99 -9.16 -12.85
N LYS A 190 -20.23 -10.33 -13.40
CA LYS A 190 -21.55 -10.96 -13.52
C LYS A 190 -22.02 -11.56 -12.20
N ASP A 191 -23.35 -11.64 -12.04
CA ASP A 191 -23.98 -12.16 -10.83
C ASP A 191 -23.61 -13.61 -10.54
N GLY A 192 -23.40 -14.44 -11.57
CA GLY A 192 -22.91 -15.80 -11.38
C GLY A 192 -21.54 -15.87 -10.70
N ALA A 193 -20.64 -14.96 -11.04
CA ALA A 193 -19.34 -14.87 -10.40
C ALA A 193 -19.43 -14.32 -8.97
N LYS A 194 -20.30 -13.32 -8.73
CA LYS A 194 -20.58 -12.84 -7.37
C LYS A 194 -21.14 -13.96 -6.50
N LYS A 195 -22.11 -14.72 -7.01
CA LYS A 195 -22.69 -15.87 -6.29
C LYS A 195 -21.65 -16.92 -5.92
N LEU A 196 -20.74 -17.25 -6.84
CA LEU A 196 -19.66 -18.20 -6.55
C LEU A 196 -18.73 -17.69 -5.42
N VAL A 197 -18.43 -16.40 -5.39
CA VAL A 197 -17.61 -15.79 -4.33
C VAL A 197 -18.39 -15.70 -2.99
N GLU A 198 -19.72 -15.47 -3.05
CA GLU A 198 -20.59 -15.59 -1.85
C GLU A 198 -20.59 -17.02 -1.28
N GLU A 199 -20.63 -18.05 -2.14
CA GLU A 199 -20.54 -19.46 -1.72
C GLU A 199 -19.21 -19.78 -1.04
N LEU A 200 -18.13 -19.04 -1.35
CA LEU A 200 -16.85 -19.10 -0.64
C LEU A 200 -16.85 -18.35 0.70
N GLY A 201 -17.96 -17.69 1.05
CA GLY A 201 -18.16 -17.01 2.32
C GLY A 201 -18.00 -15.49 2.31
N SER A 202 -17.89 -14.86 1.14
CA SER A 202 -17.91 -13.40 1.02
C SER A 202 -19.31 -12.85 1.37
N LYS A 203 -19.33 -11.76 2.12
CA LYS A 203 -20.56 -11.03 2.47
C LYS A 203 -20.71 -9.75 1.65
N GLU A 204 -19.60 -9.25 1.14
CA GLU A 204 -19.51 -7.92 0.54
C GLU A 204 -19.42 -7.94 -0.99
N ILE A 205 -19.10 -9.07 -1.62
CA ILE A 205 -18.97 -9.13 -3.09
C ILE A 205 -20.23 -8.66 -3.83
N LYS A 206 -21.42 -8.91 -3.29
CA LYS A 206 -22.69 -8.43 -3.84
C LYS A 206 -22.85 -6.91 -3.76
N ASN A 207 -22.18 -6.29 -2.79
CA ASN A 207 -22.23 -4.84 -2.52
C ASN A 207 -21.17 -4.07 -3.31
N ILE A 208 -20.31 -4.75 -4.08
CA ILE A 208 -19.26 -4.09 -4.86
C ILE A 208 -19.87 -3.14 -5.90
N LYS A 209 -19.34 -1.93 -5.97
CA LYS A 209 -19.76 -0.85 -6.88
C LYS A 209 -18.57 -0.37 -7.69
N PHE A 210 -18.84 0.49 -8.66
CA PHE A 210 -17.80 1.14 -9.45
C PHE A 210 -16.70 1.71 -8.56
N ARG A 211 -15.47 1.28 -8.82
CA ARG A 211 -14.27 1.68 -8.05
C ARG A 211 -14.35 1.40 -6.55
N SER A 212 -15.08 0.38 -6.14
CA SER A 212 -14.95 -0.12 -4.77
C SER A 212 -13.63 -0.83 -4.58
N SER A 213 -12.92 -0.50 -3.52
CA SER A 213 -11.81 -1.32 -3.02
C SER A 213 -12.39 -2.51 -2.26
N TRP A 214 -11.95 -3.71 -2.61
CA TRP A 214 -12.39 -4.94 -1.95
C TRP A 214 -11.23 -5.91 -1.83
N VAL A 215 -11.12 -6.54 -0.67
CA VAL A 215 -10.14 -7.59 -0.35
C VAL A 215 -10.83 -8.71 0.37
N PHE A 216 -10.45 -9.96 0.03
CA PHE A 216 -11.08 -11.15 0.59
C PHE A 216 -10.11 -12.32 0.66
N ILE A 217 -10.25 -13.15 1.70
CA ILE A 217 -9.59 -14.45 1.82
C ILE A 217 -10.62 -15.53 2.11
N ALA A 218 -10.57 -16.60 1.33
CA ALA A 218 -11.40 -17.78 1.48
C ALA A 218 -10.55 -19.03 1.61
N ALA A 219 -11.12 -20.05 2.24
CA ALA A 219 -10.59 -21.41 2.21
C ALA A 219 -11.50 -22.29 1.35
N LYS A 220 -10.91 -23.18 0.56
CA LYS A 220 -11.63 -24.17 -0.23
C LYS A 220 -11.46 -25.56 0.38
N GLY A 221 -12.59 -26.20 0.74
CA GLY A 221 -12.62 -27.51 1.37
C GLY A 221 -12.40 -27.52 2.89
N PHE A 222 -12.25 -26.35 3.52
CA PHE A 222 -12.17 -26.22 4.98
C PHE A 222 -12.67 -24.84 5.44
N THR A 223 -12.76 -24.62 6.74
CA THR A 223 -13.30 -23.38 7.30
C THR A 223 -12.22 -22.59 8.04
N LEU A 224 -12.09 -21.30 7.69
CA LEU A 224 -11.25 -20.38 8.44
C LEU A 224 -11.91 -19.98 9.77
N PRO A 225 -11.16 -19.83 10.86
CA PRO A 225 -11.66 -19.38 12.15
C PRO A 225 -12.43 -18.05 12.08
N HIS A 226 -13.38 -17.88 12.98
CA HIS A 226 -14.22 -16.65 13.00
C HIS A 226 -13.47 -15.38 13.41
N ASN A 227 -12.38 -15.52 14.15
CA ASN A 227 -11.54 -14.42 14.62
C ASN A 227 -10.58 -13.87 13.55
N ILE A 228 -10.54 -14.48 12.37
CA ILE A 228 -9.72 -13.99 11.24
C ILE A 228 -10.52 -12.95 10.48
N GLN A 229 -9.90 -11.80 10.20
CA GLN A 229 -10.48 -10.78 9.33
C GLN A 229 -10.43 -11.28 7.87
N LYS A 230 -11.57 -11.79 7.37
CA LYS A 230 -11.64 -12.43 6.05
C LYS A 230 -11.90 -11.46 4.91
N GLU A 231 -12.56 -10.35 5.18
CA GLU A 231 -13.08 -9.47 4.15
C GLU A 231 -13.13 -8.02 4.59
N LYS A 232 -12.97 -7.12 3.62
CA LYS A 232 -13.18 -5.69 3.78
C LYS A 232 -13.58 -5.07 2.46
N ILE A 233 -14.47 -4.08 2.50
CA ILE A 233 -14.88 -3.26 1.35
C ILE A 233 -14.84 -1.77 1.71
N ASN A 234 -14.52 -0.93 0.75
CA ASN A 234 -14.67 0.52 0.83
C ASN A 234 -15.13 1.05 -0.52
N HIS A 235 -16.21 1.85 -0.51
CA HIS A 235 -16.71 2.45 -1.73
C HIS A 235 -15.97 3.73 -2.06
N SER A 236 -15.71 3.95 -3.34
CA SER A 236 -15.15 5.20 -3.83
C SER A 236 -16.10 6.37 -3.55
N ASP A 237 -15.55 7.50 -3.13
CA ASP A 237 -16.30 8.73 -2.83
C ASP A 237 -15.47 9.94 -3.25
N GLN A 238 -16.06 10.83 -4.05
CA GLN A 238 -15.34 12.00 -4.57
C GLN A 238 -14.96 13.03 -3.50
N THR A 239 -15.71 13.08 -2.41
CA THR A 239 -15.56 14.10 -1.37
C THR A 239 -14.75 13.61 -0.18
N LYS A 240 -14.92 12.34 0.20
CA LYS A 240 -14.30 11.74 1.39
C LYS A 240 -13.01 11.00 1.10
N ASN A 241 -12.80 10.62 -0.18
CA ASN A 241 -11.64 9.84 -0.58
C ASN A 241 -10.44 10.74 -0.90
N ARG A 242 -9.26 10.40 -0.35
CA ARG A 242 -8.00 11.11 -0.64
C ARG A 242 -7.64 11.17 -2.13
N TYR A 243 -8.19 10.27 -2.93
CA TYR A 243 -7.92 10.15 -4.37
C TYR A 243 -9.07 10.65 -5.24
N LYS A 244 -10.03 11.40 -4.71
CA LYS A 244 -11.13 12.01 -5.48
C LYS A 244 -11.83 10.99 -6.39
N GLY A 245 -12.66 10.15 -5.95
CA GLY A 245 -13.40 9.19 -6.76
C GLY A 245 -12.59 8.01 -7.35
N TRP A 246 -11.26 7.97 -7.20
CA TRP A 246 -10.46 6.76 -7.35
C TRP A 246 -10.52 5.94 -6.06
N PRO A 247 -10.33 4.61 -6.12
CA PRO A 247 -10.41 3.80 -4.92
C PRO A 247 -9.33 4.17 -3.88
N ALA A 248 -9.69 4.13 -2.60
CA ALA A 248 -8.72 4.22 -1.52
C ALA A 248 -8.26 2.82 -1.12
N GLU A 249 -6.96 2.64 -0.88
CA GLU A 249 -6.45 1.34 -0.45
C GLU A 249 -7.11 0.89 0.85
N ILE A 250 -7.46 -0.36 0.90
CA ILE A 250 -7.87 -1.07 2.11
C ILE A 250 -7.05 -2.33 2.26
N GLN A 251 -6.88 -2.78 3.47
CA GLN A 251 -6.16 -4.02 3.74
C GLN A 251 -6.85 -4.88 4.79
N ILE A 252 -6.62 -6.18 4.69
CA ILE A 252 -6.78 -7.16 5.74
C ILE A 252 -5.44 -7.84 5.96
N GLU A 253 -5.15 -8.17 7.22
CA GLU A 253 -3.92 -8.85 7.59
C GLU A 253 -4.14 -9.70 8.84
N GLY A 254 -3.29 -10.68 9.05
CA GLY A 254 -3.42 -11.52 10.24
C GLY A 254 -2.66 -12.82 10.15
N CYS A 255 -3.09 -13.74 11.00
CA CYS A 255 -2.46 -15.03 11.23
C CYS A 255 -3.49 -16.15 11.02
N ILE A 256 -3.13 -17.19 10.28
CA ILE A 256 -3.96 -18.37 10.02
C ILE A 256 -3.28 -19.58 10.65
N PRO A 257 -3.93 -20.32 11.59
CA PRO A 257 -3.38 -21.58 12.11
C PRO A 257 -3.00 -22.54 10.99
N ARG A 258 -1.95 -23.34 11.18
CA ARG A 258 -1.46 -24.32 10.17
C ARG A 258 -2.09 -25.71 10.29
N ASP A 259 -2.95 -25.90 11.28
CA ASP A 259 -3.55 -27.16 11.69
C ASP A 259 -5.07 -27.22 11.50
N LEU A 260 -5.61 -26.50 10.52
CA LEU A 260 -7.05 -26.50 10.24
C LEU A 260 -7.54 -27.69 9.41
N ILE A 261 -6.60 -28.44 8.78
CA ILE A 261 -6.88 -29.65 7.97
C ILE A 261 -5.81 -30.72 8.17
#